data_7654716f8e4b9f40fa245dbe30f355f0
#
_entry.id   7654716f8e4b9f40fa245dbe30f355f0
#
_cell.length_a   1.000
_cell.length_b   1.000
_cell.length_c   1.000
_cell.angle_alpha   90.00
_cell.angle_beta   90.00
_cell.angle_gamma   90.00
#
_symmetry.space_group_name_H-M   'P 1'
#
loop_
_entity.id
_entity.type
_entity.pdbx_description
1 polymer ?
#
loop_
_entity_poly.entity_id
_entity_poly.type
_entity_poly.pdbx_seq_one_letter_code
_entity_poly.pdbx_strand_id
1 'polypeptide(L)'
;MRKTKLICTIGPACENEQILEEMCQAGMNVARLNFSHGTHEEHGKKIKLIKRVREKLHLPIPIMLDTKGPEYRIRTFRNQKILLHDGDEFTFTTEDIIGDEHIVSVNYKQLMENLEIGDTILVNNGLVIFKVISLTPHLCEM
;
A
#
# COMPACT_ATOMS: atom_id res chain seq x y z
N MET A 1 -26.55 16.85 -16.85
CA MET A 1 -25.23 16.22 -16.70
C MET A 1 -24.69 16.57 -15.32
N ARG A 2 -24.30 15.59 -14.49
CA ARG A 2 -23.71 15.88 -13.18
C ARG A 2 -22.34 16.55 -13.35
N LYS A 3 -22.11 17.65 -12.64
CA LYS A 3 -20.79 18.33 -12.63
C LYS A 3 -19.75 17.52 -11.84
N THR A 4 -20.17 16.87 -10.75
CA THR A 4 -19.31 16.00 -9.93
C THR A 4 -19.18 14.63 -10.58
N LYS A 5 -17.94 14.12 -10.67
CA LYS A 5 -17.62 12.77 -11.12
C LYS A 5 -17.39 11.86 -9.93
N LEU A 6 -17.99 10.66 -9.98
CA LEU A 6 -17.84 9.63 -8.96
C LEU A 6 -16.76 8.65 -9.38
N ILE A 7 -15.69 8.61 -8.62
CA ILE A 7 -14.61 7.62 -8.76
C ILE A 7 -14.83 6.57 -7.68
N CYS A 8 -15.09 5.32 -8.09
CA CYS A 8 -15.36 4.24 -7.15
C CYS A 8 -14.22 3.21 -7.20
N THR A 9 -13.68 2.86 -6.04
CA THR A 9 -12.68 1.79 -5.94
C THR A 9 -13.37 0.43 -6.02
N ILE A 10 -12.91 -0.41 -6.95
CA ILE A 10 -13.42 -1.76 -7.12
C ILE A 10 -12.64 -2.71 -6.20
N GLY A 11 -13.29 -3.11 -5.14
CA GLY A 11 -12.77 -4.02 -4.11
C GLY A 11 -13.67 -5.22 -3.90
N PRO A 12 -13.37 -6.11 -2.93
CA PRO A 12 -14.08 -7.37 -2.73
C PRO A 12 -15.61 -7.25 -2.63
N ALA A 13 -16.11 -6.15 -2.08
CA ALA A 13 -17.54 -5.91 -1.94
C ALA A 13 -18.27 -5.66 -3.27
N CYS A 14 -17.56 -5.34 -4.35
CA CYS A 14 -18.15 -4.98 -5.65
C CYS A 14 -17.49 -5.70 -6.85
N GLU A 15 -16.84 -6.82 -6.61
CA GLU A 15 -16.26 -7.70 -7.65
C GLU A 15 -17.29 -8.65 -8.29
N ASN A 16 -18.57 -8.30 -8.22
CA ASN A 16 -19.68 -9.04 -8.78
C ASN A 16 -20.28 -8.24 -9.94
N GLU A 17 -20.66 -8.92 -11.03
CA GLU A 17 -21.18 -8.29 -12.25
C GLU A 17 -22.43 -7.48 -11.97
N GLN A 18 -23.38 -8.04 -11.20
CA GLN A 18 -24.64 -7.38 -10.86
C GLN A 18 -24.39 -6.08 -10.07
N ILE A 19 -23.58 -6.16 -8.99
CA ILE A 19 -23.27 -4.99 -8.17
C ILE A 19 -22.57 -3.90 -8.99
N LEU A 20 -21.66 -4.32 -9.86
CA LEU A 20 -20.95 -3.37 -10.73
C LEU A 20 -21.88 -2.69 -11.75
N GLU A 21 -22.86 -3.43 -12.30
CA GLU A 21 -23.94 -2.85 -13.13
C GLU A 21 -24.75 -1.83 -12.36
N GLU A 22 -25.19 -2.17 -11.16
CA GLU A 22 -25.95 -1.27 -10.27
C GLU A 22 -25.15 -0.01 -9.93
N MET A 23 -23.85 -0.12 -9.66
CA MET A 23 -22.95 1.03 -9.45
C MET A 23 -22.85 1.92 -10.68
N CYS A 24 -22.72 1.33 -11.87
CA CYS A 24 -22.70 2.08 -13.12
C CYS A 24 -24.02 2.83 -13.34
N GLN A 25 -25.16 2.17 -13.13
CA GLN A 25 -26.50 2.76 -13.27
C GLN A 25 -26.77 3.85 -12.22
N ALA A 26 -26.26 3.67 -10.99
CA ALA A 26 -26.31 4.67 -9.93
C ALA A 26 -25.45 5.91 -10.21
N GLY A 27 -24.58 5.84 -11.22
CA GLY A 27 -23.84 7.00 -11.73
C GLY A 27 -22.34 6.99 -11.45
N MET A 28 -21.73 5.82 -11.24
CA MET A 28 -20.29 5.69 -11.25
C MET A 28 -19.73 6.21 -12.57
N ASN A 29 -18.68 7.01 -12.52
CA ASN A 29 -18.05 7.58 -13.70
C ASN A 29 -16.68 6.97 -13.99
N VAL A 30 -15.96 6.50 -12.96
CA VAL A 30 -14.61 5.92 -13.08
C VAL A 30 -14.50 4.72 -12.15
N ALA A 31 -14.01 3.61 -12.67
CA ALA A 31 -13.64 2.44 -11.87
C ALA A 31 -12.15 2.53 -11.50
N ARG A 32 -11.84 2.73 -10.21
CA ARG A 32 -10.47 2.80 -9.69
C ARG A 32 -10.02 1.43 -9.20
N LEU A 33 -8.82 1.01 -9.60
CA LEU A 33 -8.13 -0.17 -9.12
C LEU A 33 -6.90 0.27 -8.32
N ASN A 34 -6.89 -0.05 -7.02
CA ASN A 34 -5.77 0.27 -6.14
C ASN A 34 -4.68 -0.81 -6.24
N PHE A 35 -3.60 -0.50 -6.94
CA PHE A 35 -2.45 -1.39 -7.16
C PHE A 35 -1.48 -1.46 -5.97
N SER A 36 -1.77 -0.76 -4.87
CA SER A 36 -1.04 -0.97 -3.62
C SER A 36 -1.35 -2.32 -2.96
N HIS A 37 -2.46 -2.97 -3.36
CA HIS A 37 -2.94 -4.23 -2.84
C HIS A 37 -3.33 -5.17 -3.98
N GLY A 38 -3.28 -6.48 -3.70
CA GLY A 38 -3.63 -7.51 -4.67
C GLY A 38 -2.53 -7.82 -5.69
N THR A 39 -2.78 -8.82 -6.51
CA THR A 39 -1.87 -9.30 -7.55
C THR A 39 -2.27 -8.79 -8.94
N HIS A 40 -1.36 -8.85 -9.90
CA HIS A 40 -1.66 -8.52 -11.30
C HIS A 40 -2.77 -9.41 -11.88
N GLU A 41 -2.82 -10.68 -11.45
CA GLU A 41 -3.86 -11.62 -11.90
C GLU A 41 -5.26 -11.20 -11.39
N GLU A 42 -5.38 -10.85 -10.12
CA GLU A 42 -6.63 -10.36 -9.52
C GLU A 42 -7.11 -9.08 -10.21
N HIS A 43 -6.20 -8.11 -10.41
CA HIS A 43 -6.53 -6.90 -11.16
C HIS A 43 -6.92 -7.20 -12.60
N GLY A 44 -6.27 -8.16 -13.25
CA GLY A 44 -6.65 -8.62 -14.59
C GLY A 44 -8.08 -9.15 -14.66
N LYS A 45 -8.54 -9.90 -13.67
CA LYS A 45 -9.93 -10.38 -13.54
C LYS A 45 -10.92 -9.20 -13.41
N LYS A 46 -10.61 -8.25 -12.53
CA LYS A 46 -11.42 -7.03 -12.33
C LYS A 46 -11.52 -6.19 -13.60
N ILE A 47 -10.42 -5.99 -14.30
CA ILE A 47 -10.40 -5.26 -15.59
C ILE A 47 -11.31 -5.92 -16.61
N LYS A 48 -11.24 -7.26 -16.75
CA LYS A 48 -12.12 -8.01 -17.67
C LYS A 48 -13.60 -7.85 -17.29
N LEU A 49 -13.92 -7.90 -15.99
CA LEU A 49 -15.28 -7.70 -15.51
C LEU A 49 -15.80 -6.29 -15.82
N ILE A 50 -15.01 -5.25 -15.52
CA ILE A 50 -15.39 -3.85 -15.79
C ILE A 50 -15.62 -3.64 -17.30
N LYS A 51 -14.73 -4.16 -18.14
CA LYS A 51 -14.87 -4.07 -19.60
C LYS A 51 -16.17 -4.71 -20.08
N ARG A 52 -16.50 -5.91 -19.60
CA ARG A 52 -17.76 -6.61 -19.93
C ARG A 52 -18.99 -5.80 -19.53
N VAL A 53 -19.01 -5.29 -18.31
CA VAL A 53 -20.15 -4.52 -17.80
C VAL A 53 -20.36 -3.21 -18.58
N ARG A 54 -19.28 -2.44 -18.81
CA ARG A 54 -19.41 -1.17 -19.55
C ARG A 54 -19.84 -1.39 -21.02
N GLU A 55 -19.41 -2.48 -21.64
CA GLU A 55 -19.84 -2.86 -23.01
C GLU A 55 -21.32 -3.24 -23.01
N LYS A 56 -21.78 -4.06 -22.06
CA LYS A 56 -23.17 -4.45 -21.89
C LYS A 56 -24.10 -3.24 -21.68
N LEU A 57 -23.66 -2.27 -20.88
CA LEU A 57 -24.44 -1.09 -20.55
C LEU A 57 -24.26 0.07 -21.54
N HIS A 58 -23.38 -0.07 -22.53
CA HIS A 58 -22.99 1.01 -23.46
C HIS A 58 -22.56 2.30 -22.75
N LEU A 59 -21.85 2.17 -21.62
CA LEU A 59 -21.38 3.29 -20.81
C LEU A 59 -19.86 3.48 -20.96
N PRO A 60 -19.38 4.73 -21.14
CA PRO A 60 -17.95 5.04 -21.22
C PRO A 60 -17.29 5.11 -19.83
N ILE A 61 -17.21 3.98 -19.13
CA ILE A 61 -16.55 3.89 -17.82
C ILE A 61 -15.05 3.65 -18.02
N PRO A 62 -14.18 4.65 -17.78
CA PRO A 62 -12.75 4.46 -17.79
C PRO A 62 -12.29 3.68 -16.57
N ILE A 63 -11.16 2.97 -16.74
CA ILE A 63 -10.47 2.27 -15.66
C ILE A 63 -9.25 3.09 -15.26
N MET A 64 -9.20 3.47 -13.99
CA MET A 64 -8.07 4.19 -13.40
C MET A 64 -7.21 3.21 -12.62
N LEU A 65 -5.95 3.07 -13.01
CA LEU A 65 -4.95 2.35 -12.25
C LEU A 65 -4.28 3.31 -11.28
N ASP A 66 -4.54 3.12 -10.00
CA ASP A 66 -3.87 3.87 -8.95
C ASP A 66 -2.65 3.07 -8.49
N THR A 67 -1.49 3.45 -9.03
CA THR A 67 -0.23 2.80 -8.72
C THR A 67 0.39 3.41 -7.49
N LYS A 68 0.97 2.57 -6.63
CA LYS A 68 1.83 3.07 -5.56
C LYS A 68 3.07 3.71 -6.16
N GLY A 69 3.48 4.86 -5.62
CA GLY A 69 4.79 5.43 -5.90
C GLY A 69 5.93 4.63 -5.26
N PRO A 70 7.16 5.14 -5.30
CA PRO A 70 8.25 4.62 -4.49
C PRO A 70 7.86 4.70 -3.01
N GLU A 71 7.83 3.56 -2.33
CA GLU A 71 7.51 3.48 -0.92
C GLU A 71 8.62 2.79 -0.16
N TYR A 72 9.04 3.40 0.94
CA TYR A 72 9.86 2.74 1.94
C TYR A 72 8.93 1.98 2.87
N ARG A 73 9.13 0.66 2.96
CA ARG A 73 8.28 -0.21 3.78
C ARG A 73 9.12 -1.10 4.65
N ILE A 74 8.72 -1.24 5.90
CA ILE A 74 9.14 -2.38 6.72
C ILE A 74 8.51 -3.65 6.16
N ARG A 75 9.19 -4.77 6.33
CA ARG A 75 8.68 -6.09 5.94
C ARG A 75 7.83 -6.70 7.05
N THR A 76 7.61 -8.00 6.98
CA THR A 76 6.69 -8.73 7.85
C THR A 76 7.33 -9.10 9.18
N PHE A 77 6.53 -9.11 10.23
CA PHE A 77 6.85 -9.64 11.54
C PHE A 77 6.37 -11.08 11.68
N ARG A 78 7.06 -11.88 12.48
CA ARG A 78 6.68 -13.27 12.79
C ARG A 78 5.24 -13.37 13.32
N ASN A 79 4.85 -12.43 14.18
CA ASN A 79 3.54 -12.36 14.81
C ASN A 79 2.61 -11.34 14.14
N GLN A 80 2.86 -10.97 12.84
CA GLN A 80 2.13 -9.97 12.06
C GLN A 80 2.23 -8.54 12.61
N LYS A 81 2.32 -8.36 13.90
CA LYS A 81 2.46 -7.07 14.60
C LYS A 81 3.31 -7.23 15.86
N ILE A 82 3.94 -6.14 16.26
CA ILE A 82 4.66 -6.01 17.52
C ILE A 82 4.10 -4.82 18.30
N LEU A 83 4.38 -4.78 19.60
CA LEU A 83 4.13 -3.63 20.45
C LEU A 83 5.47 -3.02 20.84
N LEU A 84 5.60 -1.73 20.67
CA LEU A 84 6.74 -0.94 21.13
C LEU A 84 6.27 0.08 22.15
N HIS A 85 7.11 0.39 23.11
CA HIS A 85 6.88 1.44 24.11
C HIS A 85 7.85 2.60 23.88
N ASP A 86 7.50 3.74 24.41
CA ASP A 86 8.39 4.91 24.32
C ASP A 86 9.73 4.62 25.00
N GLY A 87 10.80 4.81 24.26
CA GLY A 87 12.17 4.56 24.69
C GLY A 87 12.70 3.14 24.42
N ASP A 88 11.91 2.26 23.82
CA ASP A 88 12.42 0.97 23.36
C ASP A 88 13.46 1.17 22.23
N GLU A 89 14.55 0.40 22.31
CA GLU A 89 15.52 0.31 21.22
C GLU A 89 15.03 -0.67 20.17
N PHE A 90 15.13 -0.26 18.89
CA PHE A 90 14.66 -1.06 17.76
C PHE A 90 15.64 -0.97 16.58
N THR A 91 15.74 -2.02 15.79
CA THR A 91 16.70 -2.09 14.67
C THR A 91 16.01 -2.22 13.32
N PHE A 92 16.38 -1.40 12.36
CA PHE A 92 16.08 -1.61 10.95
C PHE A 92 17.26 -2.27 10.24
N THR A 93 16.99 -3.27 9.40
CA THR A 93 18.02 -3.93 8.60
C THR A 93 17.69 -3.99 7.13
N THR A 94 18.72 -3.93 6.29
CA THR A 94 18.61 -4.18 4.85
C THR A 94 18.71 -5.66 4.48
N GLU A 95 19.01 -6.53 5.44
CA GLU A 95 18.99 -7.98 5.28
C GLU A 95 17.55 -8.51 5.17
N ASP A 96 17.35 -9.61 4.44
CA ASP A 96 16.02 -10.18 4.25
C ASP A 96 15.70 -11.18 5.37
N ILE A 97 15.11 -10.66 6.45
CA ILE A 97 14.73 -11.44 7.63
C ILE A 97 13.24 -11.28 7.94
N ILE A 98 12.69 -12.22 8.68
CA ILE A 98 11.38 -12.05 9.34
C ILE A 98 11.61 -11.32 10.66
N GLY A 99 10.95 -10.17 10.81
CA GLY A 99 11.11 -9.31 11.99
C GLY A 99 10.50 -9.88 13.26
N ASP A 100 10.96 -9.35 14.38
CA ASP A 100 10.49 -9.63 15.75
C ASP A 100 10.40 -8.34 16.58
N GLU A 101 10.42 -8.44 17.90
CA GLU A 101 10.30 -7.33 18.84
C GLU A 101 11.51 -6.39 18.85
N HIS A 102 12.62 -6.75 18.19
CA HIS A 102 13.88 -6.01 18.24
C HIS A 102 14.37 -5.53 16.89
N ILE A 103 13.96 -6.21 15.79
CA ILE A 103 14.50 -5.95 14.47
C ILE A 103 13.48 -6.21 13.36
N VAL A 104 13.54 -5.42 12.29
CA VAL A 104 12.75 -5.67 11.08
C VAL A 104 13.53 -5.30 9.80
N SER A 105 13.29 -6.07 8.75
CA SER A 105 13.78 -5.73 7.40
C SER A 105 13.07 -4.53 6.82
N VAL A 106 13.79 -3.74 6.03
CA VAL A 106 13.24 -2.70 5.15
C VAL A 106 13.46 -3.04 3.68
N ASN A 107 12.56 -2.58 2.83
CA ASN A 107 12.67 -2.81 1.38
C ASN A 107 13.66 -1.88 0.66
N TYR A 108 14.16 -0.84 1.33
CA TYR A 108 15.08 0.13 0.76
C TYR A 108 16.53 -0.20 1.12
N LYS A 109 17.28 -0.76 0.16
CA LYS A 109 18.64 -1.27 0.37
C LYS A 109 19.67 -0.18 0.70
N GLN A 110 19.45 1.04 0.22
CA GLN A 110 20.33 2.18 0.47
C GLN A 110 19.93 3.02 1.71
N LEU A 111 19.07 2.49 2.59
CA LEU A 111 18.59 3.24 3.75
C LEU A 111 19.76 3.79 4.58
N MET A 112 20.73 2.93 4.89
CA MET A 112 21.87 3.29 5.75
C MET A 112 22.81 4.30 5.12
N GLU A 113 22.87 4.37 3.79
CA GLU A 113 23.71 5.33 3.05
C GLU A 113 23.15 6.76 3.11
N ASN A 114 21.86 6.90 3.42
CA ASN A 114 21.13 8.17 3.44
C ASN A 114 20.74 8.64 4.83
N LEU A 115 21.25 8.02 5.88
CA LEU A 115 20.98 8.38 7.28
C LEU A 115 22.23 8.80 7.99
N GLU A 116 22.06 9.73 8.95
CA GLU A 116 23.09 10.14 9.90
C GLU A 116 22.60 9.86 11.33
N ILE A 117 23.55 9.71 12.26
CA ILE A 117 23.22 9.57 13.69
C ILE A 117 22.49 10.84 14.15
N GLY A 118 21.36 10.68 14.81
CA GLY A 118 20.49 11.78 15.22
C GLY A 118 19.36 12.11 14.26
N ASP A 119 19.31 11.48 13.07
CA ASP A 119 18.19 11.61 12.16
C ASP A 119 16.90 11.05 12.74
N THR A 120 15.78 11.49 12.19
CA THR A 120 14.45 11.03 12.60
C THR A 120 13.82 10.22 11.48
N ILE A 121 13.40 8.99 11.81
CA ILE A 121 12.63 8.12 10.93
C ILE A 121 11.17 8.10 11.37
N LEU A 122 10.28 8.45 10.45
CA LEU A 122 8.84 8.43 10.67
C LEU A 122 8.23 7.16 10.10
N VAL A 123 7.52 6.39 10.92
CA VAL A 123 6.81 5.18 10.52
C VAL A 123 5.32 5.38 10.70
N ASN A 124 4.51 4.73 9.86
CA ASN A 124 3.06 4.81 9.86
C ASN A 124 2.53 6.27 9.83
N ASN A 125 3.00 7.04 8.82
CA ASN A 125 2.64 8.45 8.64
C ASN A 125 2.99 9.35 9.85
N GLY A 126 4.06 9.00 10.58
CA GLY A 126 4.54 9.78 11.73
C GLY A 126 3.86 9.44 13.06
N LEU A 127 3.06 8.38 13.11
CA LEU A 127 2.51 7.88 14.39
C LEU A 127 3.57 7.22 15.26
N VAL A 128 4.63 6.67 14.66
CA VAL A 128 5.78 6.13 15.37
C VAL A 128 7.01 6.91 14.92
N ILE A 129 7.75 7.43 15.87
CA ILE A 129 8.92 8.29 15.64
C ILE A 129 10.14 7.59 16.23
N PHE A 130 11.14 7.36 15.40
CA PHE A 130 12.42 6.82 15.84
C PHE A 130 13.54 7.84 15.65
N LYS A 131 14.55 7.74 16.50
CA LYS A 131 15.76 8.54 16.39
C LYS A 131 16.96 7.63 16.21
N VAL A 132 17.73 7.86 15.16
CA VAL A 132 18.91 7.04 14.85
C VAL A 132 19.99 7.24 15.91
N ILE A 133 20.39 6.15 16.57
CA ILE A 133 21.44 6.14 17.60
C ILE A 133 22.74 5.51 17.12
N SER A 134 22.67 4.51 16.24
CA SER A 134 23.87 3.94 15.61
C SER A 134 23.59 3.48 14.18
N LEU A 135 24.63 3.43 13.37
CA LEU A 135 24.57 2.99 11.96
C LEU A 135 25.73 2.06 11.65
N THR A 136 25.43 0.97 10.96
CA THR A 136 26.39 0.10 10.29
C THR A 136 25.98 -0.08 8.83
N PRO A 137 26.77 -0.73 7.95
CA PRO A 137 26.36 -0.90 6.54
C PRO A 137 25.02 -1.60 6.32
N HIS A 138 24.54 -2.37 7.29
CA HIS A 138 23.31 -3.16 7.17
C HIS A 138 22.30 -2.93 8.29
N LEU A 139 22.66 -2.23 9.35
CA LEU A 139 21.82 -2.01 10.55
C LEU A 139 21.71 -0.54 10.90
N CYS A 140 20.53 -0.14 11.30
CA CYS A 140 20.24 1.15 11.92
C CYS A 140 19.56 0.90 13.25
N GLU A 141 20.23 1.22 14.35
CA GLU A 141 19.68 1.16 15.71
C GLU A 141 19.07 2.50 16.09
N MET A 142 17.94 2.42 16.77
CA MET A 142 17.11 3.59 17.09
C MET A 142 16.56 3.49 18.50
#